data_14140b9f53bd4a0d587a920be324e190
#
_entry.id   14140b9f53bd4a0d587a920be324e190
#
_cell.length_a   1.000
_cell.length_b   1.000
_cell.length_c   1.000
_cell.angle_alpha   90.00
_cell.angle_beta   90.00
_cell.angle_gamma   90.00
#
_symmetry.space_group_name_H-M   'P 1'
#
loop_
_entity.id
_entity.type
_entity.pdbx_description
1 polymer ?
#
loop_
_entity_poly.entity_id
_entity_poly.type
_entity_poly.pdbx_seq_one_letter_code
_entity_poly.pdbx_strand_id
1 'polypeptide(L)'
;TAVKPGFRAPGVIAKMASQIDHISNGRMALMLVSAWWLTEFEMLGAPVLAHDDRYARSEEFLKVIVGSWTEQEFSFSGEHYEVKEATLSPKPLQQPHPHIYLGGESEQGRTLGAKMADTFLINGRPPEEIEEIVGHVRQLAHTYGREPRFGMSAFVICRDTEDEAKQEFQRLLELRKLELKGYDTEVVMLKSVSPGGALGTNGGTAAGLVGTPEQIAERMRRFEDLGIETFLFQFHPVIEEMERFGEQVLPLL
;
A
#
# COMPACT_ATOMS: atom_id res chain seq x y z
N THR A 1 -9.87 -1.01 -0.82
CA THR A 1 -9.72 -0.81 0.64
C THR A 1 -8.78 -1.86 1.19
N ALA A 2 -7.83 -1.44 2.00
CA ALA A 2 -6.89 -2.36 2.64
C ALA A 2 -7.60 -3.21 3.71
N VAL A 3 -7.26 -4.49 3.74
CA VAL A 3 -7.69 -5.38 4.82
C VAL A 3 -6.75 -5.20 6.00
N LYS A 4 -7.33 -5.09 7.20
CA LYS A 4 -6.58 -4.97 8.46
C LYS A 4 -6.86 -6.19 9.33
N PRO A 5 -5.84 -6.98 9.70
CA PRO A 5 -5.98 -8.08 10.64
C PRO A 5 -6.54 -7.60 11.98
N GLY A 6 -7.50 -8.35 12.54
CA GLY A 6 -8.19 -8.00 13.78
C GLY A 6 -9.63 -7.52 13.61
N PHE A 7 -10.02 -7.04 12.43
CA PHE A 7 -11.42 -6.69 12.16
C PHE A 7 -12.25 -7.87 11.66
N ARG A 8 -11.63 -8.85 11.01
CA ARG A 8 -12.31 -10.05 10.49
C ARG A 8 -11.43 -11.28 10.61
N ALA A 9 -12.06 -12.45 10.70
CA ALA A 9 -11.33 -13.70 10.65
C ALA A 9 -10.70 -13.93 9.26
N PRO A 10 -9.48 -14.44 9.17
CA PRO A 10 -8.76 -14.63 7.90
C PRO A 10 -9.48 -15.60 6.96
N GLY A 11 -10.08 -16.68 7.45
CA GLY A 11 -10.86 -17.60 6.62
C GLY A 11 -12.09 -16.96 5.97
N VAL A 12 -12.72 -15.99 6.64
CA VAL A 12 -13.84 -15.21 6.05
C VAL A 12 -13.32 -14.33 4.92
N ILE A 13 -12.18 -13.66 5.12
CA ILE A 13 -11.54 -12.85 4.06
C ILE A 13 -11.13 -13.73 2.89
N ALA A 14 -10.53 -14.90 3.14
CA ALA A 14 -10.16 -15.84 2.09
C ALA A 14 -11.37 -16.22 1.22
N LYS A 15 -12.53 -16.52 1.85
CA LYS A 15 -13.76 -16.84 1.15
C LYS A 15 -14.32 -15.68 0.34
N MET A 16 -14.39 -14.49 0.93
CA MET A 16 -14.87 -13.28 0.24
C MET A 16 -13.99 -12.96 -0.97
N ALA A 17 -12.68 -13.00 -0.78
CA ALA A 17 -11.71 -12.73 -1.84
C ALA A 17 -11.80 -13.73 -2.99
N SER A 18 -11.95 -15.04 -2.69
CA SER A 18 -12.17 -16.06 -3.71
C SER A 18 -13.46 -15.79 -4.52
N GLN A 19 -14.55 -15.40 -3.88
CA GLN A 19 -15.78 -15.05 -4.58
C GLN A 19 -15.61 -13.81 -5.47
N ILE A 20 -14.93 -12.76 -4.97
CA ILE A 20 -14.64 -11.57 -5.76
C ILE A 20 -13.72 -11.92 -6.95
N ASP A 21 -12.80 -12.84 -6.77
CA ASP A 21 -11.92 -13.31 -7.84
C ASP A 21 -12.73 -13.95 -8.99
N HIS A 22 -13.72 -14.79 -8.67
CA HIS A 22 -14.66 -15.32 -9.67
C HIS A 22 -15.50 -14.23 -10.33
N ILE A 23 -16.11 -13.31 -9.55
CA ILE A 23 -16.95 -12.23 -10.07
C ILE A 23 -16.14 -11.32 -11.00
N SER A 24 -14.88 -11.05 -10.66
CA SER A 24 -13.99 -10.18 -11.44
C SER A 24 -13.26 -10.91 -12.58
N ASN A 25 -13.47 -12.22 -12.74
CA ASN A 25 -12.75 -13.05 -13.69
C ASN A 25 -11.22 -12.95 -13.53
N GLY A 26 -10.73 -13.24 -12.32
CA GLY A 26 -9.30 -13.28 -12.01
C GLY A 26 -8.61 -11.92 -11.89
N ARG A 27 -9.33 -10.84 -11.55
CA ARG A 27 -8.77 -9.49 -11.41
C ARG A 27 -8.69 -9.01 -9.95
N MET A 28 -9.05 -9.86 -9.00
CA MET A 28 -8.98 -9.54 -7.58
C MET A 28 -7.53 -9.46 -7.11
N ALA A 29 -7.22 -8.49 -6.27
CA ALA A 29 -5.97 -8.43 -5.53
C ALA A 29 -6.26 -8.09 -4.06
N LEU A 30 -5.47 -8.63 -3.15
CA LEU A 30 -5.57 -8.39 -1.73
C LEU A 30 -4.52 -7.37 -1.31
N MET A 31 -4.93 -6.27 -0.70
CA MET A 31 -4.02 -5.35 -0.03
C MET A 31 -4.17 -5.52 1.49
N LEU A 32 -3.07 -5.79 2.18
CA LEU A 32 -3.04 -5.91 3.62
C LEU A 32 -2.19 -4.79 4.25
N VAL A 33 -2.71 -4.23 5.34
CA VAL A 33 -2.02 -3.23 6.16
C VAL A 33 -2.13 -3.63 7.63
N SER A 34 -1.00 -3.73 8.32
CA SER A 34 -0.94 -4.21 9.71
C SER A 34 -1.52 -3.27 10.76
N ALA A 35 -1.95 -2.09 10.37
CA ALA A 35 -2.50 -0.97 11.13
C ALA A 35 -1.49 0.15 11.40
N TRP A 36 -1.92 1.36 11.13
CA TRP A 36 -1.18 2.59 11.43
C TRP A 36 -1.98 3.53 12.35
N TRP A 37 -3.30 3.49 12.30
CA TRP A 37 -4.19 4.32 13.12
C TRP A 37 -4.87 3.46 14.18
N LEU A 38 -4.32 3.46 15.38
CA LEU A 38 -4.78 2.59 16.46
C LEU A 38 -6.15 2.97 16.99
N THR A 39 -6.47 4.27 16.98
CA THR A 39 -7.80 4.78 17.37
C THR A 39 -8.93 4.13 16.55
N GLU A 40 -8.69 3.78 15.28
CA GLU A 40 -9.68 3.07 14.46
C GLU A 40 -10.04 1.70 15.06
N PHE A 41 -9.05 1.00 15.64
CA PHE A 41 -9.28 -0.28 16.31
C PHE A 41 -10.16 -0.10 17.55
N GLU A 42 -9.89 0.91 18.35
CA GLU A 42 -10.69 1.25 19.53
C GLU A 42 -12.12 1.63 19.12
N MET A 43 -12.28 2.51 18.12
CA MET A 43 -13.58 2.96 17.62
C MET A 43 -14.45 1.81 17.08
N LEU A 44 -13.83 0.80 16.48
CA LEU A 44 -14.52 -0.35 15.87
C LEU A 44 -14.55 -1.58 16.78
N GLY A 45 -14.11 -1.47 18.04
CA GLY A 45 -14.17 -2.55 19.03
C GLY A 45 -13.20 -3.70 18.76
N ALA A 46 -12.12 -3.47 18.01
CA ALA A 46 -11.09 -4.46 17.77
C ALA A 46 -9.93 -4.31 18.76
N PRO A 47 -9.23 -5.40 19.15
CA PRO A 47 -8.15 -5.32 20.10
C PRO A 47 -6.95 -4.57 19.51
N VAL A 48 -6.44 -3.59 20.29
CA VAL A 48 -5.18 -2.91 19.99
C VAL A 48 -4.02 -3.76 20.49
N LEU A 49 -3.13 -4.13 19.60
CA LEU A 49 -1.91 -4.88 19.92
C LEU A 49 -0.68 -3.98 19.85
N ALA A 50 0.39 -4.38 20.54
CA ALA A 50 1.71 -3.78 20.39
C ALA A 50 2.20 -3.86 18.93
N HIS A 51 3.18 -3.02 18.57
CA HIS A 51 3.63 -2.90 17.19
C HIS A 51 4.04 -4.23 16.59
N ASP A 52 4.89 -4.99 17.25
CA ASP A 52 5.43 -6.25 16.73
C ASP A 52 4.38 -7.36 16.69
N ASP A 53 3.49 -7.41 17.69
CA ASP A 53 2.37 -8.36 17.71
C ASP A 53 1.39 -8.13 16.55
N ARG A 54 1.22 -6.88 16.10
CA ARG A 54 0.39 -6.59 14.92
C ARG A 54 0.99 -7.19 13.65
N TYR A 55 2.32 -7.18 13.51
CA TYR A 55 3.00 -7.80 12.37
C TYR A 55 3.01 -9.33 12.47
N ALA A 56 3.21 -9.89 13.67
CA ALA A 56 3.07 -11.33 13.92
C ALA A 56 1.66 -11.82 13.55
N ARG A 57 0.61 -11.10 14.03
CA ARG A 57 -0.78 -11.39 13.66
C ARG A 57 -1.02 -11.28 12.15
N SER A 58 -0.39 -10.31 11.49
CA SER A 58 -0.53 -10.13 10.03
C SER A 58 0.12 -11.26 9.24
N GLU A 59 1.25 -11.77 9.70
CA GLU A 59 1.92 -12.93 9.10
C GLU A 59 1.03 -14.19 9.20
N GLU A 60 0.49 -14.48 10.38
CA GLU A 60 -0.43 -15.60 10.57
C GLU A 60 -1.72 -15.44 9.75
N PHE A 61 -2.25 -14.21 9.69
CA PHE A 61 -3.43 -13.88 8.90
C PHE A 61 -3.23 -14.22 7.42
N LEU A 62 -2.09 -13.85 6.84
CA LEU A 62 -1.76 -14.18 5.46
C LEU A 62 -1.50 -15.67 5.26
N LYS A 63 -0.84 -16.35 6.21
CA LYS A 63 -0.65 -17.81 6.14
C LYS A 63 -1.98 -18.54 6.07
N VAL A 64 -2.95 -18.12 6.90
CA VAL A 64 -4.30 -18.71 6.87
C VAL A 64 -5.02 -18.44 5.55
N ILE A 65 -4.91 -17.23 5.01
CA ILE A 65 -5.53 -16.88 3.73
C ILE A 65 -4.92 -17.69 2.59
N VAL A 66 -3.60 -17.69 2.47
CA VAL A 66 -2.89 -18.37 1.39
C VAL A 66 -3.11 -19.89 1.48
N GLY A 67 -2.96 -20.48 2.67
CA GLY A 67 -3.23 -21.92 2.87
C GLY A 67 -4.67 -22.29 2.51
N SER A 68 -5.66 -21.47 2.92
CA SER A 68 -7.05 -21.67 2.54
C SER A 68 -7.29 -21.60 1.03
N TRP A 69 -6.51 -20.79 0.30
CA TRP A 69 -6.62 -20.67 -1.16
C TRP A 69 -5.95 -21.81 -1.91
N THR A 70 -4.82 -22.29 -1.43
CA THR A 70 -3.91 -23.19 -2.18
C THR A 70 -4.07 -24.66 -1.80
N GLU A 71 -4.42 -24.97 -0.55
CA GLU A 71 -4.53 -26.34 -0.06
C GLU A 71 -5.97 -26.87 -0.14
N GLN A 72 -6.12 -28.17 -0.40
CA GLN A 72 -7.45 -28.80 -0.49
C GLN A 72 -8.16 -28.76 0.84
N GLU A 73 -7.46 -29.13 1.91
CA GLU A 73 -7.86 -29.05 3.30
C GLU A 73 -6.71 -28.40 4.06
N PHE A 74 -6.99 -27.37 4.84
CA PHE A 74 -5.98 -26.56 5.52
C PHE A 74 -6.23 -26.50 7.02
N SER A 75 -5.22 -26.76 7.80
CA SER A 75 -5.21 -26.55 9.24
C SER A 75 -4.03 -25.67 9.65
N PHE A 76 -4.24 -24.76 10.59
CA PHE A 76 -3.23 -23.85 11.11
C PHE A 76 -3.44 -23.66 12.60
N SER A 77 -2.34 -23.70 13.38
CA SER A 77 -2.34 -23.36 14.81
C SER A 77 -1.19 -22.38 15.06
N GLY A 78 -1.54 -21.15 15.42
CA GLY A 78 -0.63 -20.06 15.74
C GLY A 78 -0.98 -19.39 17.06
N GLU A 79 -0.36 -18.27 17.34
CA GLU A 79 -0.63 -17.48 18.55
C GLU A 79 -1.91 -16.66 18.41
N HIS A 80 -2.21 -16.18 17.20
CA HIS A 80 -3.32 -15.29 16.92
C HIS A 80 -4.51 -15.99 16.24
N TYR A 81 -4.26 -17.06 15.51
CA TYR A 81 -5.32 -17.76 14.76
C TYR A 81 -5.20 -19.28 14.89
N GLU A 82 -6.35 -19.93 14.97
CA GLU A 82 -6.48 -21.38 14.90
C GLU A 82 -7.53 -21.71 13.82
N VAL A 83 -7.18 -22.62 12.90
CA VAL A 83 -8.06 -23.12 11.83
C VAL A 83 -7.94 -24.63 11.75
N LYS A 84 -9.08 -25.33 11.69
CA LYS A 84 -9.13 -26.80 11.66
C LYS A 84 -9.85 -27.26 10.41
N GLU A 85 -9.20 -28.10 9.62
CA GLU A 85 -9.78 -28.83 8.47
C GLU A 85 -10.60 -27.93 7.53
N ALA A 86 -10.11 -26.69 7.29
CA ALA A 86 -10.82 -25.73 6.46
C ALA A 86 -10.78 -26.13 4.99
N THR A 87 -11.97 -26.31 4.41
CA THR A 87 -12.16 -26.56 2.98
C THR A 87 -12.83 -25.34 2.36
N LEU A 88 -12.08 -24.55 1.61
CA LEU A 88 -12.60 -23.38 0.90
C LEU A 88 -13.11 -23.78 -0.50
N SER A 89 -14.38 -23.47 -0.78
CA SER A 89 -14.98 -23.63 -2.10
C SER A 89 -15.85 -22.42 -2.45
N PRO A 90 -15.75 -21.84 -3.68
CA PRO A 90 -14.74 -22.18 -4.70
C PRO A 90 -13.35 -21.70 -4.29
N LYS A 91 -12.30 -22.33 -4.84
CA LYS A 91 -10.93 -21.79 -4.79
C LYS A 91 -10.84 -20.58 -5.71
N PRO A 92 -9.89 -19.66 -5.53
CA PRO A 92 -9.65 -18.58 -6.49
C PRO A 92 -9.37 -19.08 -7.90
N LEU A 93 -9.69 -18.28 -8.91
CA LEU A 93 -9.33 -18.54 -10.31
C LEU A 93 -7.84 -18.32 -10.55
N GLN A 94 -7.28 -17.31 -9.88
CA GLN A 94 -5.86 -16.98 -10.01
C GLN A 94 -4.97 -18.05 -9.37
N GLN A 95 -3.86 -18.38 -10.03
CA GLN A 95 -2.90 -19.37 -9.57
C GLN A 95 -1.50 -18.73 -9.38
N PRO A 96 -0.80 -19.03 -8.28
CA PRO A 96 -1.18 -19.92 -7.18
C PRO A 96 -2.25 -19.34 -6.28
N HIS A 97 -2.45 -18.01 -6.27
CA HIS A 97 -3.45 -17.27 -5.50
C HIS A 97 -3.63 -15.85 -6.05
N PRO A 98 -4.68 -15.12 -5.66
CA PRO A 98 -4.82 -13.69 -5.94
C PRO A 98 -3.62 -12.90 -5.46
N HIS A 99 -3.23 -11.89 -6.25
CA HIS A 99 -2.06 -11.06 -5.99
C HIS A 99 -2.14 -10.35 -4.63
N ILE A 100 -1.04 -10.38 -3.86
CA ILE A 100 -0.97 -9.81 -2.51
C ILE A 100 -0.08 -8.56 -2.52
N TYR A 101 -0.71 -7.41 -2.21
CA TYR A 101 -0.03 -6.16 -1.92
C TYR A 101 0.18 -6.00 -0.41
N LEU A 102 1.38 -5.64 -0.01
CA LEU A 102 1.74 -5.37 1.37
C LEU A 102 2.45 -4.03 1.49
N GLY A 103 2.06 -3.22 2.45
CA GLY A 103 2.76 -1.98 2.80
C GLY A 103 3.16 -1.96 4.26
N GLY A 104 4.27 -1.29 4.56
CA GLY A 104 4.79 -1.11 5.91
C GLY A 104 6.28 -0.82 5.89
N GLU A 105 6.70 0.33 6.39
CA GLU A 105 8.10 0.79 6.26
C GLU A 105 8.96 0.51 7.49
N SER A 106 8.35 0.07 8.61
CA SER A 106 9.11 -0.41 9.76
C SER A 106 9.90 -1.67 9.40
N GLU A 107 10.90 -2.02 10.20
CA GLU A 107 11.68 -3.24 10.00
C GLU A 107 10.79 -4.49 9.91
N GLN A 108 9.78 -4.58 10.79
CA GLN A 108 8.79 -5.67 10.77
C GLN A 108 7.93 -5.64 9.51
N GLY A 109 7.57 -4.44 9.03
CA GLY A 109 6.83 -4.26 7.79
C GLY A 109 7.61 -4.69 6.56
N ARG A 110 8.86 -4.27 6.45
CA ARG A 110 9.80 -4.69 5.39
C ARG A 110 10.03 -6.20 5.41
N THR A 111 10.21 -6.77 6.61
CA THR A 111 10.38 -8.22 6.80
C THR A 111 9.13 -9.00 6.37
N LEU A 112 7.94 -8.56 6.78
CA LEU A 112 6.69 -9.20 6.37
C LEU A 112 6.49 -9.08 4.85
N GLY A 113 6.76 -7.90 4.27
CA GLY A 113 6.74 -7.69 2.83
C GLY A 113 7.67 -8.61 2.07
N ALA A 114 8.91 -8.73 2.53
CA ALA A 114 9.90 -9.63 1.96
C ALA A 114 9.48 -11.11 2.00
N LYS A 115 8.78 -11.53 3.07
CA LYS A 115 8.28 -12.91 3.24
C LYS A 115 7.04 -13.23 2.43
N MET A 116 6.10 -12.29 2.29
CA MET A 116 4.73 -12.62 1.93
C MET A 116 4.14 -11.78 0.78
N ALA A 117 4.74 -10.63 0.43
CA ALA A 117 4.21 -9.78 -0.64
C ALA A 117 4.53 -10.33 -2.03
N ASP A 118 3.59 -10.20 -2.96
CA ASP A 118 3.88 -10.27 -4.40
C ASP A 118 4.30 -8.88 -4.91
N THR A 119 3.69 -7.81 -4.36
CA THR A 119 4.17 -6.44 -4.53
C THR A 119 4.28 -5.75 -3.18
N PHE A 120 5.47 -5.22 -2.88
CA PHE A 120 5.71 -4.39 -1.70
C PHE A 120 5.44 -2.92 -2.04
N LEU A 121 4.51 -2.29 -1.30
CA LEU A 121 4.10 -0.90 -1.52
C LEU A 121 4.84 0.04 -0.57
N ILE A 122 5.46 1.05 -1.14
CA ILE A 122 6.26 2.06 -0.45
C ILE A 122 5.48 3.39 -0.44
N ASN A 123 5.58 4.15 0.64
CA ASN A 123 5.07 5.53 0.67
C ASN A 123 5.86 6.43 -0.29
N GLY A 124 5.21 7.46 -0.82
CA GLY A 124 5.88 8.45 -1.69
C GLY A 124 7.07 9.09 -0.98
N ARG A 125 8.25 8.95 -1.60
CA ARG A 125 9.54 9.45 -1.08
C ARG A 125 10.43 9.92 -2.22
N PRO A 126 11.48 10.71 -1.92
CA PRO A 126 12.52 11.01 -2.89
C PRO A 126 13.17 9.72 -3.45
N PRO A 127 13.67 9.75 -4.70
CA PRO A 127 14.27 8.58 -5.34
C PRO A 127 15.37 7.90 -4.52
N GLU A 128 16.19 8.66 -3.81
CA GLU A 128 17.29 8.15 -3.01
C GLU A 128 16.82 7.29 -1.83
N GLU A 129 15.71 7.68 -1.20
CA GLU A 129 15.08 6.90 -0.13
C GLU A 129 14.36 5.66 -0.68
N ILE A 130 13.76 5.76 -1.88
CA ILE A 130 13.15 4.61 -2.57
C ILE A 130 14.22 3.56 -2.89
N GLU A 131 15.37 3.97 -3.42
CA GLU A 131 16.49 3.08 -3.73
C GLU A 131 16.94 2.29 -2.49
N GLU A 132 17.09 2.97 -1.34
CA GLU A 132 17.46 2.33 -0.08
C GLU A 132 16.42 1.29 0.35
N ILE A 133 15.12 1.66 0.33
CA ILE A 133 14.04 0.75 0.75
C ILE A 133 13.95 -0.46 -0.16
N VAL A 134 13.99 -0.25 -1.48
CA VAL A 134 13.96 -1.33 -2.48
C VAL A 134 15.13 -2.27 -2.28
N GLY A 135 16.36 -1.73 -2.12
CA GLY A 135 17.56 -2.52 -1.87
C GLY A 135 17.47 -3.35 -0.60
N HIS A 136 16.99 -2.77 0.48
CA HIS A 136 16.83 -3.47 1.77
C HIS A 136 15.78 -4.60 1.67
N VAL A 137 14.60 -4.32 1.10
CA VAL A 137 13.55 -5.34 0.97
C VAL A 137 13.97 -6.47 0.04
N ARG A 138 14.68 -6.18 -1.07
CA ARG A 138 15.26 -7.21 -1.94
C ARG A 138 16.24 -8.11 -1.20
N GLN A 139 17.14 -7.52 -0.40
CA GLN A 139 18.10 -8.29 0.40
C GLN A 139 17.39 -9.21 1.39
N LEU A 140 16.38 -8.72 2.11
CA LEU A 140 15.57 -9.53 3.01
C LEU A 140 14.84 -10.65 2.24
N ALA A 141 14.20 -10.34 1.12
CA ALA A 141 13.42 -11.29 0.32
C ALA A 141 14.30 -12.43 -0.21
N HIS A 142 15.53 -12.12 -0.62
CA HIS A 142 16.51 -13.13 -1.05
C HIS A 142 16.77 -14.18 0.04
N THR A 143 16.78 -13.81 1.34
CA THR A 143 16.94 -14.77 2.44
C THR A 143 15.76 -15.75 2.57
N TYR A 144 14.60 -15.38 2.01
CA TYR A 144 13.37 -16.22 1.96
C TYR A 144 13.15 -16.87 0.58
N GLY A 145 14.12 -16.74 -0.34
CA GLY A 145 14.00 -17.28 -1.70
C GLY A 145 12.88 -16.59 -2.51
N ARG A 146 12.60 -15.30 -2.25
CA ARG A 146 11.54 -14.53 -2.89
C ARG A 146 12.08 -13.32 -3.64
N GLU A 147 11.30 -12.84 -4.60
CA GLU A 147 11.59 -11.67 -5.40
C GLU A 147 10.28 -10.87 -5.58
N PRO A 148 9.89 -10.04 -4.60
CA PRO A 148 8.70 -9.22 -4.72
C PRO A 148 8.90 -8.11 -5.73
N ARG A 149 7.81 -7.72 -6.41
CA ARG A 149 7.73 -6.47 -7.17
C ARG A 149 7.61 -5.29 -6.21
N PHE A 150 7.82 -4.08 -6.74
CA PHE A 150 7.70 -2.85 -5.95
C PHE A 150 6.68 -1.90 -6.56
N GLY A 151 5.94 -1.26 -5.68
CA GLY A 151 5.05 -0.18 -6.04
C GLY A 151 5.17 0.97 -5.05
N MET A 152 4.70 2.15 -5.44
CA MET A 152 4.68 3.30 -4.57
C MET A 152 3.39 4.09 -4.69
N SER A 153 3.03 4.79 -3.62
CA SER A 153 1.97 5.79 -3.66
C SER A 153 2.54 7.17 -3.96
N ALA A 154 1.84 7.96 -4.77
CA ALA A 154 2.24 9.32 -5.08
C ALA A 154 1.03 10.24 -5.27
N PHE A 155 1.16 11.49 -4.83
CA PHE A 155 0.21 12.55 -5.14
C PHE A 155 0.74 13.36 -6.31
N VAL A 156 -0.08 13.54 -7.34
CA VAL A 156 0.32 14.19 -8.59
C VAL A 156 -0.31 15.57 -8.68
N ILE A 157 0.49 16.57 -9.05
CA ILE A 157 0.05 17.92 -9.41
C ILE A 157 0.67 18.26 -10.76
N CYS A 158 -0.13 18.17 -11.83
CA CYS A 158 0.29 18.45 -13.18
C CYS A 158 -0.24 19.83 -13.63
N ARG A 159 0.63 20.73 -14.09
CA ARG A 159 0.26 22.04 -14.65
C ARG A 159 1.10 22.32 -15.89
N ASP A 160 0.66 23.31 -16.67
CA ASP A 160 1.37 23.69 -17.90
C ASP A 160 2.74 24.29 -17.63
N THR A 161 2.92 24.88 -16.45
CA THR A 161 4.20 25.43 -16.00
C THR A 161 4.57 24.95 -14.60
N GLU A 162 5.86 24.93 -14.30
CA GLU A 162 6.38 24.56 -12.97
C GLU A 162 5.90 25.54 -11.89
N ASP A 163 5.78 26.81 -12.22
CA ASP A 163 5.32 27.84 -11.28
C ASP A 163 3.82 27.65 -10.93
N GLU A 164 2.99 27.31 -11.88
CA GLU A 164 1.59 26.95 -11.63
C GLU A 164 1.47 25.71 -10.78
N ALA A 165 2.27 24.68 -11.02
CA ALA A 165 2.29 23.47 -10.21
C ALA A 165 2.71 23.78 -8.75
N LYS A 166 3.71 24.62 -8.54
CA LYS A 166 4.14 25.08 -7.22
C LYS A 166 3.05 25.91 -6.52
N GLN A 167 2.39 26.80 -7.24
CA GLN A 167 1.29 27.59 -6.68
C GLN A 167 0.12 26.70 -6.24
N GLU A 168 -0.25 25.72 -7.05
CA GLU A 168 -1.30 24.77 -6.70
C GLU A 168 -0.90 23.91 -5.50
N PHE A 169 0.32 23.45 -5.43
CA PHE A 169 0.85 22.75 -4.27
C PHE A 169 0.72 23.57 -2.99
N GLN A 170 1.12 24.85 -3.02
CA GLN A 170 0.98 25.73 -1.86
C GLN A 170 -0.47 25.99 -1.50
N ARG A 171 -1.36 26.18 -2.48
CA ARG A 171 -2.81 26.34 -2.24
C ARG A 171 -3.39 25.11 -1.52
N LEU A 172 -3.04 23.91 -1.95
CA LEU A 172 -3.51 22.67 -1.33
C LEU A 172 -2.92 22.47 0.07
N LEU A 173 -1.69 22.87 0.32
CA LEU A 173 -1.09 22.85 1.66
C LEU A 173 -1.85 23.77 2.63
N GLU A 174 -2.24 24.97 2.20
CA GLU A 174 -3.03 25.87 3.03
C GLU A 174 -4.43 25.29 3.34
N LEU A 175 -5.10 24.69 2.35
CA LEU A 175 -6.38 24.01 2.56
C LEU A 175 -6.24 22.88 3.58
N ARG A 176 -5.19 22.06 3.47
CA ARG A 176 -4.92 20.98 4.42
C ARG A 176 -4.72 21.50 5.84
N LYS A 177 -4.01 22.62 6.04
CA LYS A 177 -3.84 23.23 7.35
C LYS A 177 -5.20 23.62 7.98
N LEU A 178 -6.14 24.11 7.17
CA LEU A 178 -7.49 24.45 7.61
C LEU A 178 -8.29 23.21 8.03
N GLU A 179 -8.21 22.13 7.25
CA GLU A 179 -8.89 20.86 7.54
C GLU A 179 -8.36 20.20 8.81
N LEU A 180 -7.05 20.24 9.03
CA LEU A 180 -6.40 19.64 10.20
C LEU A 180 -6.56 20.47 11.48
N LYS A 181 -7.14 21.67 11.37
CA LYS A 181 -7.36 22.53 12.54
C LYS A 181 -8.36 21.90 13.50
N GLY A 182 -7.87 21.39 14.63
CA GLY A 182 -8.67 20.71 15.65
C GLY A 182 -8.56 19.19 15.67
N TYR A 183 -7.78 18.60 14.76
CA TYR A 183 -7.42 17.19 14.83
C TYR A 183 -6.06 17.00 15.53
N ASP A 184 -5.92 15.86 16.22
CA ASP A 184 -4.63 15.45 16.76
C ASP A 184 -3.68 15.08 15.61
N THR A 185 -2.73 15.99 15.33
CA THR A 185 -1.74 15.82 14.28
C THR A 185 -0.59 14.88 14.69
N GLU A 186 -0.61 14.34 15.90
CA GLU A 186 0.35 13.36 16.42
C GLU A 186 0.21 11.97 15.79
N VAL A 187 -0.77 11.76 14.92
CA VAL A 187 -0.92 10.52 14.16
C VAL A 187 0.34 10.27 13.32
N VAL A 188 0.94 9.12 13.53
CA VAL A 188 2.26 8.70 13.00
C VAL A 188 2.44 8.99 11.50
N MET A 189 1.37 8.88 10.69
CA MET A 189 1.44 9.16 9.24
C MET A 189 1.57 10.64 8.89
N LEU A 190 1.16 11.54 9.77
CA LEU A 190 1.35 12.98 9.55
C LEU A 190 2.77 13.43 9.93
N LYS A 191 3.46 12.66 10.78
CA LYS A 191 4.86 12.93 11.18
C LYS A 191 5.90 12.34 10.21
N SER A 192 5.58 11.26 9.51
CA SER A 192 6.50 10.61 8.57
C SER A 192 6.66 11.37 7.24
N VAL A 193 5.97 12.47 7.11
CA VAL A 193 5.95 13.28 5.91
C VAL A 193 7.04 14.33 6.00
N SER A 194 7.82 14.48 4.93
CA SER A 194 8.93 15.42 4.72
C SER A 194 8.83 16.73 5.49
N PRO A 195 9.96 17.31 5.96
CA PRO A 195 10.01 18.56 6.72
C PRO A 195 9.35 19.78 6.07
N GLY A 196 9.02 19.71 4.78
CA GLY A 196 8.33 20.77 4.02
C GLY A 196 6.80 20.63 3.96
N GLY A 197 6.22 19.60 4.57
CA GLY A 197 4.81 19.27 4.42
C GLY A 197 4.53 18.56 3.10
N ALA A 198 3.87 17.40 3.14
CA ALA A 198 3.41 16.71 1.95
C ALA A 198 1.88 16.68 1.92
N LEU A 199 1.31 16.58 0.74
CA LEU A 199 -0.10 16.36 0.49
C LEU A 199 -0.37 14.88 0.27
N GLY A 200 -1.62 14.50 0.47
CA GLY A 200 -2.06 13.13 0.30
C GLY A 200 -1.74 12.23 1.49
N THR A 201 -2.21 11.01 1.41
CA THR A 201 -1.85 9.95 2.36
C THR A 201 -0.53 9.31 1.93
N ASN A 202 0.16 8.67 2.86
CA ASN A 202 1.38 7.90 2.55
C ASN A 202 2.48 8.75 1.88
N GLY A 203 2.73 9.94 2.39
CA GLY A 203 3.82 10.80 1.91
C GLY A 203 3.65 11.39 0.50
N GLY A 204 2.54 11.12 -0.17
CA GLY A 204 2.13 11.50 -1.52
C GLY A 204 3.03 12.43 -2.34
N THR A 205 3.04 13.74 -2.06
CA THR A 205 3.85 14.72 -2.81
C THR A 205 5.35 14.65 -2.52
N ALA A 206 5.81 13.89 -1.51
CA ALA A 206 7.23 13.68 -1.25
C ALA A 206 7.94 12.92 -2.40
N ALA A 207 7.17 12.21 -3.24
CA ALA A 207 7.66 11.61 -4.48
C ALA A 207 8.10 12.65 -5.52
N GLY A 208 7.70 13.92 -5.35
CA GLY A 208 8.07 15.01 -6.26
C GLY A 208 7.33 15.00 -7.60
N LEU A 209 6.17 14.32 -7.71
CA LEU A 209 5.34 14.36 -8.93
C LEU A 209 4.50 15.65 -8.98
N VAL A 210 5.19 16.78 -8.90
CA VAL A 210 4.66 18.14 -8.96
C VAL A 210 5.45 18.90 -10.01
N GLY A 211 4.79 19.32 -11.10
CA GLY A 211 5.48 20.01 -12.21
C GLY A 211 4.72 19.94 -13.52
N THR A 212 5.46 20.11 -14.62
CA THR A 212 4.91 19.93 -15.97
C THR A 212 4.75 18.45 -16.32
N PRO A 213 3.99 18.11 -17.37
CA PRO A 213 3.86 16.72 -17.84
C PRO A 213 5.21 16.04 -18.06
N GLU A 214 6.18 16.73 -18.68
CA GLU A 214 7.52 16.23 -18.98
C GLU A 214 8.32 15.96 -17.70
N GLN A 215 8.26 16.88 -16.73
CA GLN A 215 8.95 16.73 -15.44
C GLN A 215 8.39 15.55 -14.65
N ILE A 216 7.08 15.36 -14.68
CA ILE A 216 6.41 14.22 -14.02
C ILE A 216 6.82 12.91 -14.70
N ALA A 217 6.74 12.84 -16.04
CA ALA A 217 7.12 11.64 -16.80
C ALA A 217 8.60 11.29 -16.59
N GLU A 218 9.50 12.27 -16.60
CA GLU A 218 10.94 12.05 -16.30
C GLU A 218 11.13 11.48 -14.89
N ARG A 219 10.43 12.04 -13.90
CA ARG A 219 10.50 11.55 -12.51
C ARG A 219 9.98 10.13 -12.38
N MET A 220 8.89 9.80 -13.09
CA MET A 220 8.33 8.44 -13.09
C MET A 220 9.32 7.43 -13.68
N ARG A 221 9.97 7.75 -14.82
CA ARG A 221 11.01 6.88 -15.39
C ARG A 221 12.15 6.64 -14.41
N ARG A 222 12.57 7.67 -13.67
CA ARG A 222 13.59 7.49 -12.63
C ARG A 222 13.14 6.49 -11.55
N PHE A 223 11.88 6.48 -11.15
CA PHE A 223 11.36 5.46 -10.23
C PHE A 223 11.31 4.08 -10.87
N GLU A 224 10.95 3.97 -12.15
CA GLU A 224 10.99 2.71 -12.91
C GLU A 224 12.41 2.14 -12.94
N ASP A 225 13.43 2.96 -13.18
CA ASP A 225 14.84 2.56 -13.15
C ASP A 225 15.28 2.02 -11.77
N LEU A 226 14.64 2.47 -10.69
CA LEU A 226 14.84 1.95 -9.34
C LEU A 226 14.05 0.65 -9.06
N GLY A 227 13.20 0.24 -10.00
CA GLY A 227 12.41 -0.99 -9.93
C GLY A 227 11.00 -0.83 -9.42
N ILE A 228 10.45 0.39 -9.45
CA ILE A 228 9.03 0.62 -9.18
C ILE A 228 8.22 0.26 -10.44
N GLU A 229 7.37 -0.74 -10.33
CA GLU A 229 6.52 -1.23 -11.43
C GLU A 229 5.06 -0.80 -11.31
N THR A 230 4.65 -0.32 -10.13
CA THR A 230 3.26 0.04 -9.85
C THR A 230 3.18 1.37 -9.14
N PHE A 231 2.33 2.27 -9.65
CA PHE A 231 2.04 3.54 -9.01
C PHE A 231 0.57 3.59 -8.55
N LEU A 232 0.35 3.98 -7.29
CA LEU A 232 -0.97 4.30 -6.75
C LEU A 232 -1.10 5.81 -6.65
N PHE A 233 -1.71 6.42 -7.66
CA PHE A 233 -1.84 7.86 -7.71
C PHE A 233 -2.98 8.40 -6.86
N GLN A 234 -2.75 9.58 -6.32
CA GLN A 234 -3.73 10.41 -5.64
C GLN A 234 -3.82 11.76 -6.38
N PHE A 235 -5.04 12.24 -6.54
CA PHE A 235 -5.35 13.47 -7.27
C PHE A 235 -6.34 14.32 -6.48
N HIS A 236 -6.30 15.64 -6.65
CA HIS A 236 -7.32 16.56 -6.14
C HIS A 236 -7.46 17.80 -7.02
N PRO A 237 -8.69 18.08 -7.55
CA PRO A 237 -9.87 17.18 -7.55
C PRO A 237 -9.63 15.91 -8.38
N VAL A 238 -10.29 14.80 -7.98
CA VAL A 238 -9.90 13.45 -8.47
C VAL A 238 -10.12 13.32 -9.98
N ILE A 239 -11.29 13.64 -10.48
CA ILE A 239 -11.66 13.35 -11.87
C ILE A 239 -10.85 14.21 -12.85
N GLU A 240 -10.84 15.50 -12.65
CA GLU A 240 -10.20 16.48 -13.53
C GLU A 240 -8.67 16.28 -13.60
N GLU A 241 -8.06 16.00 -12.44
CA GLU A 241 -6.61 15.78 -12.39
C GLU A 241 -6.21 14.39 -12.92
N MET A 242 -7.06 13.39 -12.77
CA MET A 242 -6.86 12.07 -13.37
C MET A 242 -6.98 12.13 -14.90
N GLU A 243 -7.97 12.87 -15.43
CA GLU A 243 -8.11 13.10 -16.87
C GLU A 243 -6.90 13.85 -17.41
N ARG A 244 -6.49 14.95 -16.77
CA ARG A 244 -5.27 15.70 -17.14
C ARG A 244 -4.02 14.81 -17.18
N PHE A 245 -3.82 14.00 -16.16
CA PHE A 245 -2.70 13.05 -16.11
C PHE A 245 -2.77 12.04 -17.28
N GLY A 246 -3.95 11.51 -17.53
CA GLY A 246 -4.19 10.56 -18.63
C GLY A 246 -3.91 11.15 -20.01
N GLU A 247 -4.27 12.40 -20.22
CA GLU A 247 -4.12 13.11 -21.51
C GLU A 247 -2.71 13.66 -21.72
N GLN A 248 -2.06 14.14 -20.68
CA GLN A 248 -0.81 14.92 -20.79
C GLN A 248 0.45 14.15 -20.35
N VAL A 249 0.33 13.25 -19.36
CA VAL A 249 1.50 12.55 -18.81
C VAL A 249 1.64 11.14 -19.37
N LEU A 250 0.55 10.34 -19.38
CA LEU A 250 0.63 8.95 -19.87
C LEU A 250 1.18 8.80 -21.30
N PRO A 251 0.86 9.69 -22.26
CA PRO A 251 1.44 9.60 -23.62
C PRO A 251 2.95 9.83 -23.67
N LEU A 252 3.54 10.36 -22.60
CA LEU A 252 4.98 10.63 -22.51
C LEU A 252 5.76 9.47 -21.88
N LEU A 253 5.09 8.46 -21.32
CA LEU A 253 5.70 7.28 -20.71
C LEU A 253 5.86 6.16 -21.73
#